data_d3327fa3e59212183f4d10b09fff58e0
#
_entry.id   d3327fa3e59212183f4d10b09fff58e0
#
_cell.length_a   1.000
_cell.length_b   1.000
_cell.length_c   1.000
_cell.angle_alpha   90.00
_cell.angle_beta   90.00
_cell.angle_gamma   90.00
#
_symmetry.space_group_name_H-M   'P 1'
#
loop_
_entity.id
_entity.type
_entity.pdbx_description
1 polymer ?
#
loop_
_entity_poly.entity_id
_entity_poly.type
_entity_poly.pdbx_seq_one_letter_code
_entity_poly.pdbx_strand_id
1 'polypeptide(L)'
;MIIDIHSHIGDPWYAYWKKNVQVEDHLASMDKWGIDKRCVSWWQPHNAPDEGNRIIASIVKKYADRFLGFAVINPRWYKESVNEVIKAKEELGMIGLKFHPAACHYRPDLPVMDRVMEKAIEIGFPMLFHCGADEYSNPHNLGNLAARFPEAKIIMAHMGEEAWFEAIAIAGKHGNIILDTTGSQNWYRILNYALDMVGEDRIVFGMDFPAYNPGPEISKVRDAEITEAQKKKIMGGNAARILGL
;
A
#
# COMPACT_ATOMS: atom_id res chain seq x y z
N MET A 1 8.83 12.48 11.46
CA MET A 1 8.08 11.21 11.58
C MET A 1 8.25 10.45 10.28
N ILE A 2 8.66 9.19 10.36
CA ILE A 2 8.78 8.24 9.23
C ILE A 2 7.61 7.27 9.31
N ILE A 3 6.86 7.15 8.21
CA ILE A 3 5.70 6.27 8.10
C ILE A 3 5.93 5.29 6.95
N ASP A 4 5.99 4.02 7.27
CA ASP A 4 5.96 2.92 6.31
C ASP A 4 4.51 2.61 5.94
N ILE A 5 4.12 2.92 4.68
CA ILE A 5 2.73 2.76 4.21
C ILE A 5 2.39 1.32 3.83
N HIS A 6 3.38 0.44 3.70
CA HIS A 6 3.21 -0.88 3.09
C HIS A 6 4.05 -1.94 3.79
N SER A 7 3.41 -2.75 4.60
CA SER A 7 4.00 -3.94 5.23
C SER A 7 2.93 -4.99 5.52
N HIS A 8 3.36 -6.21 5.79
CA HIS A 8 2.47 -7.35 5.95
C HIS A 8 2.75 -8.15 7.21
N ILE A 9 1.69 -8.64 7.85
CA ILE A 9 1.75 -9.59 8.97
C ILE A 9 1.06 -10.89 8.54
N GLY A 10 1.57 -12.01 9.00
CA GLY A 10 1.14 -13.36 8.66
C GLY A 10 2.19 -14.13 7.88
N ASP A 11 1.94 -15.41 7.67
CA ASP A 11 2.83 -16.25 6.89
C ASP A 11 2.73 -15.92 5.39
N PRO A 12 3.85 -15.67 4.71
CA PRO A 12 3.84 -15.48 3.28
C PRO A 12 3.37 -16.77 2.57
N TRP A 13 2.46 -16.64 1.63
CA TRP A 13 1.95 -17.77 0.87
C TRP A 13 2.98 -18.36 -0.13
N TYR A 14 4.03 -17.63 -0.47
CA TYR A 14 5.19 -18.11 -1.20
C TYR A 14 6.36 -18.29 -0.24
N ALA A 15 6.79 -19.52 -0.06
CA ALA A 15 7.60 -19.98 1.07
C ALA A 15 9.12 -19.71 0.99
N TYR A 16 9.58 -18.69 0.27
CA TYR A 16 11.01 -18.41 0.14
C TYR A 16 11.62 -17.61 1.29
N TRP A 17 10.79 -17.03 2.14
CA TRP A 17 11.20 -16.09 3.18
C TRP A 17 11.18 -16.75 4.57
N LYS A 18 11.69 -16.03 5.54
CA LYS A 18 11.59 -16.43 6.95
C LYS A 18 10.12 -16.64 7.28
N LYS A 19 9.76 -17.89 7.60
CA LYS A 19 8.42 -18.24 8.10
C LYS A 19 8.21 -17.65 9.50
N ASN A 20 6.96 -17.39 9.86
CA ASN A 20 6.55 -16.94 11.19
C ASN A 20 7.21 -15.62 11.64
N VAL A 21 7.21 -14.60 10.76
CA VAL A 21 7.57 -13.24 11.18
C VAL A 21 6.52 -12.73 12.16
N GLN A 22 6.98 -12.47 13.39
CA GLN A 22 6.12 -12.06 14.48
C GLN A 22 6.02 -10.53 14.57
N VAL A 23 5.05 -10.04 15.34
CA VAL A 23 4.90 -8.60 15.62
C VAL A 23 6.16 -8.01 16.23
N GLU A 24 6.86 -8.76 17.06
CA GLU A 24 8.14 -8.37 17.69
C GLU A 24 9.25 -8.15 16.65
N ASP A 25 9.28 -8.93 15.56
CA ASP A 25 10.22 -8.71 14.45
C ASP A 25 9.91 -7.37 13.72
N HIS A 26 8.63 -7.02 13.59
CA HIS A 26 8.23 -5.72 13.04
C HIS A 26 8.69 -4.58 13.95
N LEU A 27 8.41 -4.67 15.25
CA LEU A 27 8.83 -3.66 16.22
C LEU A 27 10.35 -3.48 16.24
N ALA A 28 11.10 -4.58 16.29
CA ALA A 28 12.56 -4.56 16.24
C ALA A 28 13.09 -3.93 14.92
N SER A 29 12.44 -4.23 13.78
CA SER A 29 12.75 -3.58 12.51
C SER A 29 12.47 -2.09 12.53
N MET A 30 11.32 -1.68 13.08
CA MET A 30 10.94 -0.27 13.20
C MET A 30 11.93 0.49 14.07
N ASP A 31 12.30 -0.06 15.23
CA ASP A 31 13.25 0.56 16.15
C ASP A 31 14.64 0.68 15.52
N LYS A 32 15.11 -0.39 14.87
CA LYS A 32 16.42 -0.38 14.18
C LYS A 32 16.52 0.69 13.11
N TRP A 33 15.44 0.94 12.38
CA TRP A 33 15.43 1.80 11.20
C TRP A 33 14.76 3.16 11.42
N GLY A 34 14.34 3.45 12.65
CA GLY A 34 13.73 4.72 13.02
C GLY A 34 12.33 4.94 12.39
N ILE A 35 11.58 3.86 12.18
CA ILE A 35 10.20 3.93 11.65
C ILE A 35 9.26 4.24 12.81
N ASP A 36 8.60 5.39 12.75
CA ASP A 36 7.68 5.81 13.81
C ASP A 36 6.36 5.02 13.74
N LYS A 37 5.77 4.91 12.55
CA LYS A 37 4.52 4.17 12.31
C LYS A 37 4.64 3.27 11.09
N ARG A 38 3.90 2.15 11.13
CA ARG A 38 3.86 1.17 10.05
C ARG A 38 2.43 0.79 9.74
N CYS A 39 2.01 0.95 8.48
CA CYS A 39 0.76 0.37 7.99
C CYS A 39 0.96 -1.12 7.72
N VAL A 40 0.09 -1.93 8.28
CA VAL A 40 0.15 -3.38 8.14
C VAL A 40 -1.17 -3.94 7.63
N SER A 41 -1.07 -4.94 6.77
CA SER A 41 -2.20 -5.72 6.26
C SER A 41 -1.91 -7.21 6.36
N TRP A 42 -2.98 -8.02 6.29
CA TRP A 42 -2.81 -9.48 6.27
C TRP A 42 -2.14 -9.95 4.98
N TRP A 43 -1.20 -10.89 5.09
CA TRP A 43 -0.39 -11.33 3.94
C TRP A 43 -1.16 -12.20 2.94
N GLN A 44 -2.18 -12.94 3.36
CA GLN A 44 -2.89 -13.92 2.52
C GLN A 44 -4.24 -13.36 2.03
N PRO A 45 -4.26 -12.56 0.94
CA PRO A 45 -5.48 -11.88 0.51
C PRO A 45 -6.52 -12.80 -0.12
N HIS A 46 -6.12 -14.00 -0.54
CA HIS A 46 -6.98 -14.99 -1.20
C HIS A 46 -7.58 -16.01 -0.23
N ASN A 47 -7.12 -16.07 1.02
CA ASN A 47 -7.51 -17.07 2.01
C ASN A 47 -7.95 -16.39 3.31
N ALA A 48 -9.24 -16.50 3.66
CA ALA A 48 -9.83 -15.98 4.88
C ALA A 48 -9.39 -14.54 5.27
N PRO A 49 -9.50 -13.53 4.36
CA PRO A 49 -9.05 -12.18 4.66
C PRO A 49 -9.79 -11.55 5.84
N ASP A 50 -11.04 -11.93 6.10
CA ASP A 50 -11.82 -11.46 7.25
C ASP A 50 -11.21 -11.91 8.60
N GLU A 51 -10.69 -13.12 8.70
CA GLU A 51 -9.95 -13.59 9.88
C GLU A 51 -8.63 -12.83 10.02
N GLY A 52 -7.89 -12.68 8.92
CA GLY A 52 -6.66 -11.90 8.88
C GLY A 52 -6.88 -10.44 9.31
N ASN A 53 -7.95 -9.82 8.85
CA ASN A 53 -8.31 -8.45 9.24
C ASN A 53 -8.58 -8.34 10.76
N ARG A 54 -9.22 -9.35 11.40
CA ARG A 54 -9.40 -9.36 12.85
C ARG A 54 -8.07 -9.49 13.60
N ILE A 55 -7.14 -10.30 13.08
CA ILE A 55 -5.80 -10.42 13.66
C ILE A 55 -5.08 -9.06 13.58
N ILE A 56 -5.08 -8.41 12.42
CA ILE A 56 -4.49 -7.07 12.25
C ILE A 56 -5.12 -6.07 13.21
N ALA A 57 -6.46 -6.05 13.34
CA ALA A 57 -7.17 -5.16 14.26
C ALA A 57 -6.70 -5.35 15.70
N SER A 58 -6.52 -6.60 16.15
CA SER A 58 -6.04 -6.90 17.50
C SER A 58 -4.62 -6.37 17.74
N ILE A 59 -3.75 -6.48 16.74
CA ILE A 59 -2.37 -5.97 16.79
C ILE A 59 -2.37 -4.45 16.83
N VAL A 60 -3.13 -3.80 15.95
CA VAL A 60 -3.26 -2.34 15.92
C VAL A 60 -3.79 -1.81 17.25
N LYS A 61 -4.80 -2.46 17.83
CA LYS A 61 -5.34 -2.08 19.13
C LYS A 61 -4.30 -2.19 20.26
N LYS A 62 -3.45 -3.23 20.21
CA LYS A 62 -2.41 -3.45 21.23
C LYS A 62 -1.25 -2.47 21.11
N TYR A 63 -0.91 -2.04 19.89
CA TYR A 63 0.25 -1.22 19.58
C TYR A 63 -0.16 0.01 18.73
N ALA A 64 -1.19 0.74 19.17
CA ALA A 64 -1.82 1.83 18.41
C ALA A 64 -0.90 3.03 18.15
N ASP A 65 0.15 3.19 18.92
CA ASP A 65 1.20 4.18 18.72
C ASP A 65 2.19 3.82 17.59
N ARG A 66 2.26 2.52 17.22
CA ARG A 66 3.22 2.00 16.24
C ARG A 66 2.56 1.49 14.95
N PHE A 67 1.43 0.81 15.03
CA PHE A 67 0.79 0.19 13.87
C PHE A 67 -0.51 0.88 13.45
N LEU A 68 -0.74 0.87 12.15
CA LEU A 68 -1.94 1.34 11.48
C LEU A 68 -2.47 0.19 10.60
N GLY A 69 -3.78 -0.07 10.58
CA GLY A 69 -4.34 -1.23 9.91
C GLY A 69 -4.93 -0.91 8.53
N PHE A 70 -4.55 -1.69 7.53
CA PHE A 70 -5.22 -1.75 6.24
C PHE A 70 -5.95 -3.08 6.11
N ALA A 71 -7.26 -3.03 5.88
CA ALA A 71 -8.05 -4.24 5.68
C ALA A 71 -7.83 -4.83 4.29
N VAL A 72 -7.56 -6.11 4.23
CA VAL A 72 -7.52 -6.84 2.96
C VAL A 72 -8.93 -7.14 2.51
N ILE A 73 -9.26 -6.78 1.26
CA ILE A 73 -10.55 -7.03 0.64
C ILE A 73 -10.37 -7.84 -0.64
N ASN A 74 -11.19 -8.88 -0.80
CA ASN A 74 -11.29 -9.62 -2.05
C ASN A 74 -12.61 -9.26 -2.76
N PRO A 75 -12.61 -8.43 -3.81
CA PRO A 75 -13.83 -7.94 -4.46
C PRO A 75 -14.64 -9.05 -5.15
N ARG A 76 -14.04 -10.22 -5.42
CA ARG A 76 -14.75 -11.37 -6.01
C ARG A 76 -15.82 -11.96 -5.11
N TRP A 77 -15.80 -11.65 -3.82
CA TRP A 77 -16.85 -12.06 -2.87
C TRP A 77 -18.06 -11.11 -2.86
N TYR A 78 -18.08 -10.15 -3.73
CA TYR A 78 -19.16 -9.26 -4.10
C TYR A 78 -19.86 -8.54 -2.91
N LYS A 79 -21.02 -9.07 -2.43
CA LYS A 79 -21.78 -8.43 -1.32
C LYS A 79 -21.01 -8.44 -0.01
N GLU A 80 -20.36 -9.54 0.27
CA GLU A 80 -19.53 -9.72 1.45
C GLU A 80 -18.37 -8.73 1.48
N SER A 81 -17.78 -8.42 0.29
CA SER A 81 -16.68 -7.45 0.18
C SER A 81 -17.08 -6.05 0.63
N VAL A 82 -18.28 -5.58 0.27
CA VAL A 82 -18.80 -4.26 0.72
C VAL A 82 -19.02 -4.25 2.23
N ASN A 83 -19.58 -5.33 2.78
CA ASN A 83 -19.78 -5.46 4.22
C ASN A 83 -18.44 -5.47 4.97
N GLU A 84 -17.41 -6.12 4.42
CA GLU A 84 -16.07 -6.12 5.02
C GLU A 84 -15.42 -4.71 4.98
N VAL A 85 -15.68 -3.88 3.96
CA VAL A 85 -15.24 -2.48 3.94
C VAL A 85 -15.90 -1.68 5.07
N ILE A 86 -17.21 -1.84 5.27
CA ILE A 86 -17.96 -1.17 6.36
C ILE A 86 -17.40 -1.61 7.71
N LYS A 87 -17.28 -2.90 7.92
CA LYS A 87 -16.77 -3.50 9.15
C LYS A 87 -15.32 -3.08 9.45
N ALA A 88 -14.48 -2.96 8.41
CA ALA A 88 -13.11 -2.48 8.56
C ALA A 88 -13.09 -1.11 9.26
N LYS A 89 -14.00 -0.21 8.91
CA LYS A 89 -14.13 1.12 9.52
C LYS A 89 -14.77 1.07 10.90
N GLU A 90 -15.95 0.45 11.00
CA GLU A 90 -16.82 0.59 12.16
C GLU A 90 -16.42 -0.30 13.33
N GLU A 91 -15.92 -1.51 13.04
CA GLU A 91 -15.62 -2.51 14.06
C GLU A 91 -14.13 -2.72 14.29
N LEU A 92 -13.31 -2.65 13.20
CA LEU A 92 -11.91 -3.06 13.25
C LEU A 92 -10.93 -1.88 13.37
N GLY A 93 -11.40 -0.63 13.28
CA GLY A 93 -10.54 0.55 13.41
C GLY A 93 -9.48 0.67 12.31
N MET A 94 -9.73 0.10 11.13
CA MET A 94 -8.84 0.22 9.99
C MET A 94 -8.89 1.63 9.41
N ILE A 95 -7.79 2.05 8.77
CA ILE A 95 -7.66 3.37 8.19
C ILE A 95 -7.47 3.37 6.67
N GLY A 96 -7.48 2.21 6.05
CA GLY A 96 -7.36 2.04 4.60
C GLY A 96 -7.61 0.59 4.19
N LEU A 97 -7.51 0.33 2.90
CA LEU A 97 -7.73 -0.99 2.30
C LEU A 97 -6.48 -1.45 1.54
N LYS A 98 -6.23 -2.76 1.55
CA LYS A 98 -5.23 -3.43 0.72
C LYS A 98 -5.91 -4.35 -0.29
N PHE A 99 -5.46 -4.26 -1.53
CA PHE A 99 -5.89 -5.10 -2.65
C PHE A 99 -4.69 -5.81 -3.28
N HIS A 100 -4.89 -7.05 -3.68
CA HIS A 100 -3.87 -7.81 -4.39
C HIS A 100 -4.51 -8.51 -5.62
N PRO A 101 -4.65 -7.77 -6.75
CA PRO A 101 -5.33 -8.29 -7.94
C PRO A 101 -4.74 -9.59 -8.47
N ALA A 102 -3.41 -9.71 -8.54
CA ALA A 102 -2.73 -10.92 -8.99
C ALA A 102 -3.03 -12.13 -8.10
N ALA A 103 -2.91 -12.02 -6.78
CA ALA A 103 -3.16 -13.12 -5.86
C ALA A 103 -4.64 -13.55 -5.85
N CYS A 104 -5.56 -12.62 -6.10
CA CYS A 104 -7.01 -12.88 -6.11
C CYS A 104 -7.57 -13.08 -7.50
N HIS A 105 -6.76 -13.07 -8.56
CA HIS A 105 -7.11 -13.30 -9.97
C HIS A 105 -8.30 -12.45 -10.45
N TYR A 106 -8.18 -11.12 -10.34
CA TYR A 106 -9.15 -10.18 -10.92
C TYR A 106 -8.44 -8.93 -11.46
N ARG A 107 -9.04 -8.31 -12.44
CA ARG A 107 -8.60 -7.01 -12.95
C ARG A 107 -9.36 -5.89 -12.23
N PRO A 108 -8.67 -4.90 -11.66
CA PRO A 108 -9.32 -3.83 -10.89
C PRO A 108 -10.15 -2.86 -11.75
N ASP A 109 -9.90 -2.79 -13.05
CA ASP A 109 -10.68 -1.96 -13.97
C ASP A 109 -12.03 -2.57 -14.39
N LEU A 110 -12.38 -3.75 -13.90
CA LEU A 110 -13.65 -4.42 -14.19
C LEU A 110 -14.73 -4.06 -13.14
N PRO A 111 -16.04 -4.21 -13.49
CA PRO A 111 -17.16 -3.86 -12.62
C PRO A 111 -17.19 -4.58 -11.26
N VAL A 112 -16.42 -5.65 -11.08
CA VAL A 112 -16.29 -6.33 -9.79
C VAL A 112 -15.80 -5.41 -8.67
N MET A 113 -15.09 -4.33 -9.01
CA MET A 113 -14.58 -3.34 -8.07
C MET A 113 -15.59 -2.24 -7.70
N ASP A 114 -16.59 -1.97 -8.53
CA ASP A 114 -17.38 -0.74 -8.47
C ASP A 114 -17.97 -0.46 -7.09
N ARG A 115 -18.70 -1.42 -6.53
CA ARG A 115 -19.33 -1.25 -5.21
C ARG A 115 -18.34 -1.09 -4.07
N VAL A 116 -17.20 -1.77 -4.17
CA VAL A 116 -16.13 -1.65 -3.17
C VAL A 116 -15.49 -0.27 -3.27
N MET A 117 -15.24 0.22 -4.49
CA MET A 117 -14.71 1.57 -4.72
C MET A 117 -15.65 2.65 -4.21
N GLU A 118 -16.94 2.58 -4.57
CA GLU A 118 -17.98 3.51 -4.09
C GLU A 118 -18.00 3.58 -2.56
N LYS A 119 -18.00 2.43 -1.89
CA LYS A 119 -18.01 2.39 -0.43
C LYS A 119 -16.70 2.89 0.19
N ALA A 120 -15.56 2.56 -0.38
CA ALA A 120 -14.27 3.02 0.10
C ALA A 120 -14.13 4.56 -0.04
N ILE A 121 -14.64 5.13 -1.13
CA ILE A 121 -14.70 6.59 -1.36
C ILE A 121 -15.62 7.26 -0.35
N GLU A 122 -16.83 6.73 -0.15
CA GLU A 122 -17.80 7.24 0.83
C GLU A 122 -17.20 7.31 2.25
N ILE A 123 -16.44 6.29 2.65
CA ILE A 123 -15.76 6.21 3.95
C ILE A 123 -14.49 7.08 3.99
N GLY A 124 -13.93 7.43 2.82
CA GLY A 124 -12.70 8.22 2.70
C GLY A 124 -11.41 7.41 2.83
N PHE A 125 -11.47 6.09 2.68
CA PHE A 125 -10.31 5.21 2.79
C PHE A 125 -9.33 5.37 1.62
N PRO A 126 -8.01 5.50 1.87
CA PRO A 126 -6.99 5.23 0.88
C PRO A 126 -6.93 3.73 0.58
N MET A 127 -6.58 3.40 -0.65
CA MET A 127 -6.58 2.05 -1.17
C MET A 127 -5.21 1.70 -1.76
N LEU A 128 -4.50 0.78 -1.10
CA LEU A 128 -3.20 0.29 -1.54
C LEU A 128 -3.40 -0.94 -2.44
N PHE A 129 -3.07 -0.80 -3.71
CA PHE A 129 -3.12 -1.88 -4.69
C PHE A 129 -1.73 -2.43 -4.98
N HIS A 130 -1.55 -3.73 -4.88
CA HIS A 130 -0.41 -4.37 -5.51
C HIS A 130 -0.39 -4.06 -7.01
N CYS A 131 0.78 -3.69 -7.53
CA CYS A 131 0.95 -3.31 -8.93
C CYS A 131 2.27 -3.88 -9.46
N GLY A 132 2.21 -4.52 -10.62
CA GLY A 132 3.32 -5.16 -11.29
C GLY A 132 3.05 -5.39 -12.78
N ALA A 133 3.89 -6.16 -13.46
CA ALA A 133 3.80 -6.40 -14.90
C ALA A 133 2.78 -7.47 -15.32
N ASP A 134 2.14 -8.16 -14.37
CA ASP A 134 1.18 -9.22 -14.69
C ASP A 134 -0.16 -8.68 -15.23
N GLU A 135 -0.98 -9.56 -15.80
CA GLU A 135 -2.25 -9.19 -16.44
C GLU A 135 -3.30 -8.61 -15.48
N TYR A 136 -3.25 -8.97 -14.19
CA TYR A 136 -4.23 -8.54 -13.18
C TYR A 136 -3.85 -7.22 -12.53
N SER A 137 -2.58 -7.06 -12.13
CA SER A 137 -2.11 -5.88 -11.39
C SER A 137 -1.36 -4.87 -12.25
N ASN A 138 -1.51 -4.93 -13.56
CA ASN A 138 -0.87 -4.01 -14.51
C ASN A 138 -1.24 -2.53 -14.24
N PRO A 139 -0.27 -1.60 -14.34
CA PRO A 139 -0.52 -0.16 -14.14
C PRO A 139 -1.68 0.41 -14.97
N HIS A 140 -1.89 -0.08 -16.21
CA HIS A 140 -2.99 0.38 -17.06
C HIS A 140 -4.36 0.05 -16.46
N ASN A 141 -4.51 -1.11 -15.81
CA ASN A 141 -5.74 -1.47 -15.12
C ASN A 141 -6.04 -0.51 -13.97
N LEU A 142 -5.02 -0.09 -13.23
CA LEU A 142 -5.17 0.93 -12.17
C LEU A 142 -5.44 2.32 -12.74
N GLY A 143 -4.85 2.68 -13.88
CA GLY A 143 -5.15 3.90 -14.61
C GLY A 143 -6.61 3.97 -15.04
N ASN A 144 -7.15 2.88 -15.62
CA ASN A 144 -8.55 2.76 -16.00
C ASN A 144 -9.48 2.88 -14.77
N LEU A 145 -9.11 2.24 -13.66
CA LEU A 145 -9.85 2.36 -12.40
C LEU A 145 -9.84 3.80 -11.89
N ALA A 146 -8.68 4.46 -11.89
CA ALA A 146 -8.51 5.84 -11.44
C ALA A 146 -9.33 6.84 -12.28
N ALA A 147 -9.43 6.62 -13.58
CA ALA A 147 -10.26 7.43 -14.48
C ALA A 147 -11.77 7.29 -14.19
N ARG A 148 -12.21 6.08 -13.79
CA ARG A 148 -13.63 5.83 -13.44
C ARG A 148 -14.00 6.37 -12.06
N PHE A 149 -13.04 6.46 -11.15
CA PHE A 149 -13.25 6.90 -9.77
C PHE A 149 -12.28 8.03 -9.40
N PRO A 150 -12.46 9.24 -9.94
CA PRO A 150 -11.52 10.35 -9.76
C PRO A 150 -11.40 10.85 -8.31
N GLU A 151 -12.38 10.56 -7.44
CA GLU A 151 -12.35 10.89 -6.01
C GLU A 151 -11.56 9.87 -5.18
N ALA A 152 -11.23 8.71 -5.74
CA ALA A 152 -10.52 7.65 -5.04
C ALA A 152 -9.07 8.06 -4.71
N LYS A 153 -8.57 7.66 -3.55
CA LYS A 153 -7.15 7.74 -3.19
C LYS A 153 -6.49 6.40 -3.49
N ILE A 154 -5.92 6.24 -4.67
CA ILE A 154 -5.31 4.98 -5.12
C ILE A 154 -3.80 5.06 -4.87
N ILE A 155 -3.29 4.18 -4.01
CA ILE A 155 -1.85 4.01 -3.78
C ILE A 155 -1.40 2.83 -4.65
N MET A 156 -0.58 3.11 -5.64
CA MET A 156 0.01 2.14 -6.55
C MET A 156 1.29 1.60 -5.92
N ALA A 157 1.23 0.37 -5.43
CA ALA A 157 2.37 -0.28 -4.78
C ALA A 157 3.54 -0.48 -5.72
N HIS A 158 4.73 -0.50 -5.16
CA HIS A 158 5.99 -0.85 -5.84
C HIS A 158 6.36 0.06 -7.01
N MET A 159 5.72 1.23 -7.17
CA MET A 159 5.80 2.00 -8.42
C MET A 159 5.61 1.13 -9.69
N GLY A 160 4.89 -0.01 -9.58
CA GLY A 160 4.65 -0.94 -10.67
C GLY A 160 5.70 -2.02 -10.89
N GLU A 161 6.65 -2.22 -9.97
CA GLU A 161 7.73 -3.22 -10.10
C GLU A 161 8.45 -3.15 -11.46
N GLU A 162 8.45 -4.22 -12.26
CA GLU A 162 9.06 -4.25 -13.60
C GLU A 162 8.39 -3.28 -14.58
N ALA A 163 7.11 -2.93 -14.34
CA ALA A 163 6.35 -1.96 -15.15
C ALA A 163 6.46 -0.52 -14.60
N TRP A 164 7.55 -0.19 -13.89
CA TRP A 164 7.71 1.11 -13.19
C TRP A 164 7.61 2.32 -14.12
N PHE A 165 8.11 2.21 -15.35
CA PHE A 165 8.06 3.32 -16.30
C PHE A 165 6.62 3.67 -16.69
N GLU A 166 5.82 2.65 -17.03
CA GLU A 166 4.39 2.78 -17.33
C GLU A 166 3.62 3.26 -16.11
N ALA A 167 3.93 2.73 -14.92
CA ALA A 167 3.28 3.08 -13.67
C ALA A 167 3.43 4.58 -13.36
N ILE A 168 4.66 5.10 -13.45
CA ILE A 168 4.93 6.53 -13.24
C ILE A 168 4.23 7.39 -14.30
N ALA A 169 4.29 6.98 -15.58
CA ALA A 169 3.63 7.70 -16.67
C ALA A 169 2.10 7.73 -16.51
N ILE A 170 1.49 6.64 -16.05
CA ILE A 170 0.06 6.55 -15.75
C ILE A 170 -0.30 7.41 -14.54
N ALA A 171 0.47 7.34 -13.46
CA ALA A 171 0.27 8.19 -12.29
C ALA A 171 0.39 9.70 -12.64
N GLY A 172 1.24 10.05 -13.61
CA GLY A 172 1.33 11.40 -14.15
C GLY A 172 0.04 11.89 -14.82
N LYS A 173 -0.74 10.98 -15.42
CA LYS A 173 -2.03 11.31 -16.08
C LYS A 173 -3.22 11.37 -15.12
N HIS A 174 -3.14 10.69 -13.98
CA HIS A 174 -4.25 10.55 -13.03
C HIS A 174 -3.87 11.13 -11.67
N GLY A 175 -4.43 12.31 -11.34
CA GLY A 175 -4.09 13.06 -10.12
C GLY A 175 -4.44 12.35 -8.80
N ASN A 176 -5.27 11.33 -8.85
CA ASN A 176 -5.71 10.51 -7.72
C ASN A 176 -4.88 9.23 -7.50
N ILE A 177 -3.81 9.01 -8.30
CA ILE A 177 -2.83 7.94 -8.09
C ILE A 177 -1.64 8.49 -7.30
N ILE A 178 -1.27 7.77 -6.28
CA ILE A 178 -0.12 8.00 -5.39
C ILE A 178 0.85 6.83 -5.60
N LEU A 179 2.14 7.11 -5.74
CA LEU A 179 3.17 6.08 -5.92
C LEU A 179 3.76 5.67 -4.57
N ASP A 180 3.88 4.37 -4.33
CA ASP A 180 4.58 3.79 -3.19
C ASP A 180 5.99 3.33 -3.61
N THR A 181 7.00 3.70 -2.84
CA THR A 181 8.41 3.42 -3.16
C THR A 181 8.84 1.98 -2.93
N THR A 182 8.00 1.16 -2.32
CA THR A 182 8.30 -0.20 -1.88
C THR A 182 8.79 -1.09 -3.01
N GLY A 183 9.81 -1.92 -2.74
CA GLY A 183 10.25 -3.01 -3.63
C GLY A 183 10.52 -2.60 -5.07
N SER A 184 10.41 -1.33 -5.36
CA SER A 184 10.61 -0.80 -6.70
C SER A 184 12.07 -0.92 -7.11
N GLN A 185 12.28 -0.92 -8.40
CA GLN A 185 13.60 -0.99 -8.98
C GLN A 185 14.53 0.07 -8.37
N ASN A 186 15.72 -0.34 -7.96
CA ASN A 186 16.76 0.56 -7.47
C ASN A 186 17.49 1.28 -8.62
N TRP A 187 16.73 1.74 -9.63
CA TRP A 187 17.29 2.50 -10.72
C TRP A 187 17.75 3.87 -10.26
N TYR A 188 18.95 4.23 -10.69
CA TYR A 188 19.49 5.55 -10.43
C TYR A 188 18.51 6.64 -10.89
N ARG A 189 18.19 7.56 -9.98
CA ARG A 189 17.28 8.69 -10.21
C ARG A 189 15.82 8.33 -10.52
N ILE A 190 15.33 7.13 -10.17
CA ILE A 190 13.91 6.79 -10.35
C ILE A 190 12.99 7.76 -9.60
N LEU A 191 13.38 8.20 -8.40
CA LEU A 191 12.60 9.16 -7.62
C LEU A 191 12.58 10.55 -8.27
N ASN A 192 13.67 10.98 -8.94
CA ASN A 192 13.68 12.23 -9.69
C ASN A 192 12.64 12.16 -10.83
N TYR A 193 12.65 11.08 -11.61
CA TYR A 193 11.68 10.89 -12.67
C TYR A 193 10.24 10.84 -12.14
N ALA A 194 10.00 10.13 -11.04
CA ALA A 194 8.68 10.11 -10.41
C ALA A 194 8.24 11.50 -9.93
N LEU A 195 9.15 12.26 -9.30
CA LEU A 195 8.88 13.63 -8.85
C LEU A 195 8.52 14.58 -10.02
N ASP A 196 9.25 14.46 -11.14
CA ASP A 196 8.99 15.26 -12.35
C ASP A 196 7.59 14.97 -12.93
N MET A 197 7.14 13.71 -12.84
CA MET A 197 5.87 13.25 -13.42
C MET A 197 4.67 13.49 -12.50
N VAL A 198 4.79 13.24 -11.20
CA VAL A 198 3.65 13.25 -10.27
C VAL A 198 3.72 14.36 -9.22
N GLY A 199 4.87 15.02 -9.08
CA GLY A 199 5.09 16.02 -8.04
C GLY A 199 5.37 15.40 -6.66
N GLU A 200 5.83 16.25 -5.73
CA GLU A 200 6.35 15.82 -4.43
C GLU A 200 5.28 15.37 -3.42
N ASP A 201 4.00 15.64 -3.68
CA ASP A 201 2.89 15.33 -2.77
C ASP A 201 2.26 13.95 -3.01
N ARG A 202 2.65 13.26 -4.09
CA ARG A 202 2.05 11.99 -4.49
C ARG A 202 3.01 10.81 -4.52
N ILE A 203 4.06 10.87 -3.70
CA ILE A 203 4.98 9.74 -3.48
C ILE A 203 5.03 9.46 -1.99
N VAL A 204 4.87 8.20 -1.60
CA VAL A 204 4.89 7.73 -0.21
C VAL A 204 5.94 6.64 -0.03
N PHE A 205 6.52 6.59 1.16
CA PHE A 205 7.51 5.59 1.53
C PHE A 205 6.83 4.30 2.02
N GLY A 206 7.30 3.15 1.55
CA GLY A 206 6.92 1.84 2.03
C GLY A 206 8.12 0.89 2.06
N MET A 207 7.97 -0.23 2.74
CA MET A 207 9.03 -1.22 2.93
C MET A 207 8.65 -2.62 2.48
N ASP A 208 7.37 -2.92 2.38
CA ASP A 208 6.83 -4.28 2.16
C ASP A 208 7.51 -5.34 3.06
N PHE A 209 7.76 -4.94 4.32
CA PHE A 209 8.34 -5.85 5.29
C PHE A 209 7.32 -6.96 5.63
N PRO A 210 7.70 -8.23 5.66
CA PRO A 210 9.07 -8.77 5.62
C PRO A 210 9.56 -9.22 4.23
N ALA A 211 8.87 -8.90 3.13
CA ALA A 211 9.29 -9.34 1.78
C ALA A 211 10.63 -8.72 1.37
N TYR A 212 10.81 -7.44 1.60
CA TYR A 212 12.03 -6.74 1.23
C TYR A 212 12.91 -6.39 2.45
N ASN A 213 14.21 -6.26 2.19
CA ASN A 213 15.16 -5.85 3.21
C ASN A 213 15.02 -4.33 3.47
N PRO A 214 14.77 -3.92 4.72
CA PRO A 214 14.57 -2.52 5.07
C PRO A 214 15.70 -1.57 4.69
N GLY A 215 16.95 -2.02 4.73
CA GLY A 215 18.12 -1.19 4.41
C GLY A 215 18.07 -0.56 3.02
N PRO A 216 17.95 -1.34 1.93
CA PRO A 216 17.78 -0.81 0.59
C PRO A 216 16.55 0.10 0.42
N GLU A 217 15.42 -0.25 1.03
CA GLU A 217 14.19 0.55 0.91
C GLU A 217 14.36 1.96 1.49
N ILE A 218 14.98 2.07 2.66
CA ILE A 218 15.27 3.36 3.29
C ILE A 218 16.33 4.14 2.50
N SER A 219 17.42 3.47 2.09
CA SER A 219 18.51 4.09 1.34
C SER A 219 18.03 4.68 0.01
N LYS A 220 17.08 4.04 -0.64
CA LYS A 220 16.45 4.52 -1.88
C LYS A 220 15.95 5.98 -1.77
N VAL A 221 15.34 6.33 -0.64
CA VAL A 221 14.84 7.71 -0.41
C VAL A 221 15.90 8.57 0.25
N ARG A 222 16.58 8.06 1.29
CA ARG A 222 17.56 8.82 2.06
C ARG A 222 18.73 9.32 1.20
N ASP A 223 19.23 8.45 0.32
CA ASP A 223 20.44 8.71 -0.47
C ASP A 223 20.11 9.23 -1.89
N ALA A 224 18.83 9.47 -2.20
CA ALA A 224 18.39 10.04 -3.47
C ALA A 224 18.90 11.49 -3.64
N GLU A 225 19.21 11.87 -4.89
CA GLU A 225 19.57 13.23 -5.27
C GLU A 225 18.34 14.15 -5.40
N ILE A 226 17.64 14.32 -4.29
CA ILE A 226 16.45 15.17 -4.13
C ILE A 226 16.60 16.05 -2.90
N THR A 227 15.78 17.08 -2.77
CA THR A 227 15.86 18.00 -1.61
C THR A 227 15.45 17.33 -0.31
N GLU A 228 15.98 17.79 0.82
CA GLU A 228 15.58 17.29 2.15
C GLU A 228 14.09 17.51 2.44
N ALA A 229 13.50 18.57 1.87
CA ALA A 229 12.05 18.80 1.95
C ALA A 229 11.26 17.69 1.25
N GLN A 230 11.69 17.29 0.06
CA GLN A 230 11.09 16.17 -0.69
C GLN A 230 11.27 14.83 0.04
N LYS A 231 12.47 14.55 0.57
CA LYS A 231 12.70 13.35 1.39
C LYS A 231 11.76 13.30 2.59
N LYS A 232 11.61 14.42 3.31
CA LYS A 232 10.70 14.51 4.46
C LYS A 232 9.23 14.26 4.07
N LYS A 233 8.79 14.79 2.93
CA LYS A 233 7.46 14.53 2.39
C LYS A 233 7.27 13.04 2.08
N ILE A 234 8.18 12.44 1.32
CA ILE A 234 8.12 11.03 0.91
C ILE A 234 8.18 10.10 2.13
N MET A 235 9.13 10.32 3.04
CA MET A 235 9.36 9.44 4.19
C MET A 235 8.19 9.40 5.20
N GLY A 236 7.27 10.39 5.18
CA GLY A 236 6.14 10.33 6.10
C GLY A 236 5.13 11.47 5.98
N GLY A 237 5.54 12.67 5.53
CA GLY A 237 4.63 13.81 5.43
C GLY A 237 3.41 13.55 4.54
N ASN A 238 3.62 12.92 3.38
CA ASN A 238 2.54 12.57 2.46
C ASN A 238 1.64 11.47 3.03
N ALA A 239 2.24 10.43 3.62
CA ALA A 239 1.46 9.37 4.25
C ALA A 239 0.61 9.92 5.41
N ALA A 240 1.16 10.79 6.27
CA ALA A 240 0.40 11.43 7.35
C ALA A 240 -0.81 12.20 6.80
N ARG A 241 -0.63 13.02 5.76
CA ARG A 241 -1.72 13.77 5.11
C ARG A 241 -2.78 12.85 4.51
N ILE A 242 -2.38 11.80 3.80
CA ILE A 242 -3.29 10.86 3.13
C ILE A 242 -4.12 10.07 4.14
N LEU A 243 -3.50 9.69 5.26
CA LEU A 243 -4.10 8.91 6.33
C LEU A 243 -4.87 9.76 7.37
N GLY A 244 -4.73 11.09 7.33
CA GLY A 244 -5.38 12.00 8.28
C GLY A 244 -4.79 11.97 9.68
N LEU A 245 -3.46 11.83 9.81
CA LEU A 245 -2.71 11.75 11.07
C LEU A 245 -2.22 13.12 11.54
#